data_f01dbfaf25d678c6d72bfd55a829f2a2
#
_entry.id   f01dbfaf25d678c6d72bfd55a829f2a2
#
_cell.length_a   1.000
_cell.length_b   1.000
_cell.length_c   1.000
_cell.angle_alpha   90.00
_cell.angle_beta   90.00
_cell.angle_gamma   90.00
#
_symmetry.space_group_name_H-M   'P 1'
#
loop_
_entity.id
_entity.type
_entity.pdbx_description
1 polymer ?
#
loop_
_entity_poly.entity_id
_entity_poly.type
_entity_poly.pdbx_seq_one_letter_code
_entity_poly.pdbx_strand_id
1 'polypeptide(L)'
;MRIAGSTFLVTGGASGLGAAAARGLVEAGGQVLLADLNKPAGEAMAGQLGGRAAFCATNIADEASAREAVGAAVTAFGRLDGLVNCAGIVAGEKVVGKDGPHSLETFRRVIDINLVGSFNMIRLCAEAMGRNEPNADGERGVIVNTASVAAYEGQLGQAAYAASKGGIVAMTLPIARELARSGIRVMTIAPGIMETPMLLGM
;
A
#
# COMPACT_ATOMS: atom_id res chain seq x y z
N MET A 1 -17.19 -7.36 -5.39
CA MET A 1 -16.16 -8.38 -5.01
C MET A 1 -16.40 -8.87 -3.61
N ARG A 2 -16.25 -10.17 -3.33
CA ARG A 2 -16.31 -10.78 -1.99
C ARG A 2 -14.88 -10.99 -1.48
N ILE A 3 -14.64 -10.77 -0.18
CA ILE A 3 -13.31 -11.00 0.42
C ILE A 3 -13.02 -12.50 0.51
N ALA A 4 -14.01 -13.29 0.93
CA ALA A 4 -13.86 -14.74 1.05
C ALA A 4 -13.46 -15.38 -0.29
N GLY A 5 -12.33 -16.10 -0.29
CA GLY A 5 -11.76 -16.75 -1.46
C GLY A 5 -10.98 -15.83 -2.42
N SER A 6 -10.84 -14.55 -2.09
CA SER A 6 -10.02 -13.60 -2.86
C SER A 6 -8.63 -13.44 -2.24
N THR A 7 -7.65 -13.11 -3.06
CA THR A 7 -6.25 -12.88 -2.67
C THR A 7 -5.90 -11.40 -2.70
N PHE A 8 -5.31 -10.92 -1.62
CA PHE A 8 -4.90 -9.52 -1.46
C PHE A 8 -3.40 -9.40 -1.23
N LEU A 9 -2.76 -8.43 -1.86
CA LEU A 9 -1.43 -7.98 -1.51
C LEU A 9 -1.55 -6.75 -0.61
N VAL A 10 -0.92 -6.78 0.56
CA VAL A 10 -0.93 -5.67 1.53
C VAL A 10 0.49 -5.16 1.71
N THR A 11 0.77 -3.94 1.25
CA THR A 11 2.07 -3.30 1.47
C THR A 11 2.13 -2.67 2.86
N GLY A 12 3.31 -2.67 3.50
CA GLY A 12 3.42 -2.30 4.91
C GLY A 12 2.68 -3.27 5.84
N GLY A 13 2.56 -4.54 5.40
CA GLY A 13 1.73 -5.56 6.04
C GLY A 13 2.26 -6.10 7.37
N ALA A 14 3.50 -5.78 7.74
CA ALA A 14 4.12 -6.28 8.97
C ALA A 14 3.68 -5.51 10.23
N SER A 15 3.10 -4.30 10.10
CA SER A 15 2.74 -3.47 11.24
C SER A 15 1.58 -2.51 10.96
N GLY A 16 1.12 -1.82 11.99
CA GLY A 16 0.17 -0.71 11.91
C GLY A 16 -1.10 -1.00 11.10
N LEU A 17 -1.47 -0.07 10.22
CA LEU A 17 -2.67 -0.18 9.39
C LEU A 17 -2.63 -1.38 8.43
N GLY A 18 -1.46 -1.67 7.86
CA GLY A 18 -1.30 -2.82 6.97
C GLY A 18 -1.55 -4.15 7.67
N ALA A 19 -0.97 -4.33 8.86
CA ALA A 19 -1.19 -5.53 9.67
C ALA A 19 -2.67 -5.67 10.10
N ALA A 20 -3.32 -4.56 10.49
CA ALA A 20 -4.73 -4.56 10.84
C ALA A 20 -5.62 -4.93 9.64
N ALA A 21 -5.34 -4.35 8.47
CA ALA A 21 -6.04 -4.69 7.23
C ALA A 21 -5.86 -6.17 6.87
N ALA A 22 -4.64 -6.69 6.96
CA ALA A 22 -4.34 -8.09 6.69
C ALA A 22 -5.13 -9.05 7.60
N ARG A 23 -5.20 -8.75 8.92
CA ARG A 23 -6.01 -9.52 9.85
C ARG A 23 -7.47 -9.53 9.43
N GLY A 24 -8.07 -8.37 9.21
CA GLY A 24 -9.48 -8.27 8.81
C GLY A 24 -9.78 -9.00 7.50
N LEU A 25 -8.87 -8.95 6.53
CA LEU A 25 -9.02 -9.69 5.28
C LEU A 25 -9.01 -11.23 5.50
N VAL A 26 -8.08 -11.71 6.34
CA VAL A 26 -8.00 -13.15 6.66
C VAL A 26 -9.20 -13.60 7.48
N GLU A 27 -9.64 -12.82 8.47
CA GLU A 27 -10.86 -13.08 9.27
C GLU A 27 -12.12 -13.15 8.40
N ALA A 28 -12.18 -12.33 7.35
CA ALA A 28 -13.26 -12.35 6.35
C ALA A 28 -13.13 -13.47 5.31
N GLY A 29 -12.16 -14.37 5.48
CA GLY A 29 -11.97 -15.56 4.62
C GLY A 29 -11.11 -15.31 3.37
N GLY A 30 -10.43 -14.18 3.27
CA GLY A 30 -9.46 -13.86 2.23
C GLY A 30 -8.09 -14.52 2.46
N GLN A 31 -7.24 -14.44 1.45
CA GLN A 31 -5.82 -14.80 1.50
C GLN A 31 -4.98 -13.54 1.33
N VAL A 32 -3.83 -13.47 2.00
CA VAL A 32 -3.03 -12.23 2.02
C VAL A 32 -1.55 -12.52 1.77
N LEU A 33 -0.96 -11.82 0.81
CA LEU A 33 0.48 -11.65 0.76
C LEU A 33 0.86 -10.36 1.50
N LEU A 34 1.66 -10.47 2.54
CA LEU A 34 2.25 -9.37 3.26
C LEU A 34 3.54 -8.93 2.56
N ALA A 35 3.59 -7.69 2.09
CA ALA A 35 4.78 -7.09 1.47
C ALA A 35 5.34 -6.01 2.40
N ASP A 36 6.54 -6.22 2.95
CA ASP A 36 7.17 -5.30 3.89
C ASP A 36 8.69 -5.43 3.85
N LEU A 37 9.42 -4.38 4.21
CA LEU A 37 10.88 -4.42 4.37
C LEU A 37 11.31 -5.18 5.64
N ASN A 38 10.48 -5.16 6.67
CA ASN A 38 10.80 -5.77 7.96
C ASN A 38 10.53 -7.28 7.92
N LYS A 39 11.53 -8.05 7.47
CA LYS A 39 11.42 -9.49 7.32
C LYS A 39 11.02 -10.21 8.62
N PRO A 40 11.68 -9.99 9.78
CA PRO A 40 11.29 -10.66 11.03
C PRO A 40 9.84 -10.40 11.44
N ALA A 41 9.38 -9.15 11.34
CA ALA A 41 8.00 -8.80 11.71
C ALA A 41 6.99 -9.36 10.69
N GLY A 42 7.32 -9.35 9.40
CA GLY A 42 6.46 -9.88 8.35
C GLY A 42 6.29 -11.41 8.44
N GLU A 43 7.38 -12.14 8.67
CA GLU A 43 7.33 -13.60 8.90
C GLU A 43 6.52 -13.95 10.16
N ALA A 44 6.73 -13.23 11.26
CA ALA A 44 5.95 -13.41 12.49
C ALA A 44 4.46 -13.15 12.25
N MET A 45 4.12 -12.07 11.52
CA MET A 45 2.74 -11.74 11.19
C MET A 45 2.09 -12.80 10.30
N ALA A 46 2.79 -13.30 9.27
CA ALA A 46 2.31 -14.38 8.42
C ALA A 46 2.06 -15.65 9.23
N GLY A 47 2.98 -16.00 10.15
CA GLY A 47 2.81 -17.13 11.06
C GLY A 47 1.58 -17.02 11.97
N GLN A 48 1.29 -15.80 12.48
CA GLN A 48 0.07 -15.53 13.27
C GLN A 48 -1.22 -15.70 12.46
N LEU A 49 -1.20 -15.33 11.19
CA LEU A 49 -2.36 -15.43 10.28
C LEU A 49 -2.56 -16.85 9.71
N GLY A 50 -1.54 -17.70 9.83
CA GLY A 50 -1.59 -19.11 9.43
C GLY A 50 -1.62 -19.32 7.92
N GLY A 51 -2.12 -20.45 7.46
CA GLY A 51 -2.07 -20.90 6.06
C GLY A 51 -2.81 -20.02 5.04
N ARG A 52 -3.43 -18.91 5.47
CA ARG A 52 -4.06 -17.91 4.59
C ARG A 52 -3.17 -16.68 4.35
N ALA A 53 -1.97 -16.67 4.92
CA ALA A 53 -1.03 -15.57 4.74
C ALA A 53 0.33 -16.08 4.31
N ALA A 54 1.00 -15.32 3.46
CA ALA A 54 2.40 -15.48 3.08
C ALA A 54 3.11 -14.13 3.22
N PHE A 55 4.43 -14.15 3.29
CA PHE A 55 5.25 -12.94 3.39
C PHE A 55 6.28 -12.88 2.26
N CYS A 56 6.51 -11.70 1.73
CA CYS A 56 7.59 -11.38 0.81
C CYS A 56 8.31 -10.10 1.28
N ALA A 57 9.62 -10.19 1.50
CA ALA A 57 10.43 -9.00 1.81
C ALA A 57 10.44 -8.07 0.60
N THR A 58 9.88 -6.86 0.75
CA THR A 58 9.57 -6.02 -0.41
C THR A 58 9.93 -4.56 -0.18
N ASN A 59 10.76 -4.02 -1.08
CA ASN A 59 10.91 -2.58 -1.28
C ASN A 59 9.96 -2.12 -2.39
N ILE A 60 8.88 -1.43 -2.05
CA ILE A 60 7.88 -0.98 -3.04
C ILE A 60 8.42 0.06 -4.02
N ALA A 61 9.48 0.79 -3.67
CA ALA A 61 10.12 1.77 -4.56
C ALA A 61 11.09 1.12 -5.57
N ASP A 62 11.41 -0.18 -5.41
CA ASP A 62 12.22 -0.96 -6.34
C ASP A 62 11.32 -1.82 -7.22
N GLU A 63 11.49 -1.72 -8.54
CA GLU A 63 10.62 -2.42 -9.49
C GLU A 63 10.80 -3.94 -9.42
N ALA A 64 12.02 -4.44 -9.30
CA ALA A 64 12.27 -5.87 -9.28
C ALA A 64 11.69 -6.50 -8.01
N SER A 65 11.90 -5.87 -6.85
CA SER A 65 11.32 -6.30 -5.58
C SER A 65 9.79 -6.27 -5.58
N ALA A 66 9.19 -5.24 -6.16
CA ALA A 66 7.73 -5.14 -6.29
C ALA A 66 7.16 -6.23 -7.22
N ARG A 67 7.83 -6.54 -8.34
CA ARG A 67 7.46 -7.64 -9.25
C ARG A 67 7.54 -9.00 -8.56
N GLU A 68 8.58 -9.22 -7.76
CA GLU A 68 8.74 -10.44 -6.96
C GLU A 68 7.54 -10.62 -6.00
N ALA A 69 7.14 -9.57 -5.29
CA ALA A 69 6.00 -9.64 -4.37
C ALA A 69 4.68 -9.97 -5.10
N VAL A 70 4.42 -9.37 -6.26
CA VAL A 70 3.24 -9.69 -7.08
C VAL A 70 3.29 -11.15 -7.57
N GLY A 71 4.45 -11.61 -8.04
CA GLY A 71 4.68 -12.99 -8.45
C GLY A 71 4.48 -13.97 -7.29
N ALA A 72 4.98 -13.64 -6.10
CA ALA A 72 4.83 -14.44 -4.89
C ALA A 72 3.35 -14.60 -4.49
N ALA A 73 2.53 -13.54 -4.60
CA ALA A 73 1.09 -13.63 -4.34
C ALA A 73 0.40 -14.61 -5.29
N VAL A 74 0.68 -14.51 -6.59
CA VAL A 74 0.11 -15.39 -7.60
C VAL A 74 0.60 -16.83 -7.42
N THR A 75 1.87 -17.03 -7.09
CA THR A 75 2.43 -18.37 -6.85
C THR A 75 1.82 -19.03 -5.61
N ALA A 76 1.66 -18.28 -4.52
CA ALA A 76 1.14 -18.82 -3.27
C ALA A 76 -0.36 -19.14 -3.33
N PHE A 77 -1.14 -18.32 -4.05
CA PHE A 77 -2.60 -18.36 -3.96
C PHE A 77 -3.32 -18.49 -5.32
N GLY A 78 -2.57 -18.56 -6.42
CA GLY A 78 -3.10 -18.79 -7.78
C GLY A 78 -3.63 -17.56 -8.49
N ARG A 79 -3.91 -16.45 -7.76
CA ARG A 79 -4.49 -15.22 -8.31
C ARG A 79 -4.17 -14.01 -7.43
N LEU A 80 -4.40 -12.82 -7.94
CA LEU A 80 -4.37 -11.57 -7.18
C LEU A 80 -5.65 -10.77 -7.48
N ASP A 81 -6.45 -10.48 -6.45
CA ASP A 81 -7.74 -9.81 -6.58
C ASP A 81 -7.74 -8.41 -5.97
N GLY A 82 -6.82 -8.13 -5.06
CA GLY A 82 -6.79 -6.84 -4.40
C GLY A 82 -5.40 -6.36 -4.01
N LEU A 83 -5.25 -5.03 -3.96
CA LEU A 83 -4.09 -4.34 -3.42
C LEU A 83 -4.54 -3.40 -2.31
N VAL A 84 -3.88 -3.47 -1.16
CA VAL A 84 -4.02 -2.47 -0.09
C VAL A 84 -2.66 -1.82 0.13
N ASN A 85 -2.52 -0.58 -0.33
CA ASN A 85 -1.30 0.20 -0.20
C ASN A 85 -1.25 0.89 1.17
N CYS A 86 -0.51 0.30 2.13
CA CYS A 86 -0.28 0.89 3.46
C CYS A 86 1.18 1.26 3.72
N ALA A 87 2.13 0.80 2.91
CA ALA A 87 3.54 1.14 3.07
C ALA A 87 3.76 2.64 2.90
N GLY A 88 4.59 3.19 3.77
CA GLY A 88 4.97 4.60 3.71
C GLY A 88 5.81 5.00 4.92
N ILE A 89 6.41 6.17 4.81
CA ILE A 89 7.19 6.80 5.87
C ILE A 89 6.70 8.23 6.11
N VAL A 90 6.99 8.75 7.28
CA VAL A 90 6.83 10.16 7.61
C VAL A 90 8.20 10.73 7.97
N ALA A 91 8.47 11.96 7.55
CA ALA A 91 9.60 12.75 8.00
C ALA A 91 9.10 14.15 8.33
N GLY A 92 9.37 14.59 9.55
CA GLY A 92 9.01 15.91 10.05
C GLY A 92 10.21 16.85 9.94
N GLU A 93 10.23 17.73 8.92
CA GLU A 93 11.32 18.69 8.70
C GLU A 93 10.76 20.00 8.16
N LYS A 94 11.10 21.12 8.79
CA LYS A 94 10.64 22.45 8.37
C LYS A 94 11.31 22.88 7.06
N VAL A 95 10.62 23.66 6.23
CA VAL A 95 11.19 24.24 4.99
C VAL A 95 12.47 25.01 5.28
N VAL A 96 12.48 25.75 6.40
CA VAL A 96 13.70 26.36 6.98
C VAL A 96 13.70 26.04 8.47
N GLY A 97 14.65 25.26 8.91
CA GLY A 97 14.89 24.87 10.31
C GLY A 97 16.00 25.69 10.96
N LYS A 98 16.40 25.31 12.16
CA LYS A 98 17.52 25.95 12.88
C LYS A 98 18.87 25.69 12.19
N ASP A 99 19.01 24.51 11.57
CA ASP A 99 20.26 24.04 10.98
C ASP A 99 20.33 24.29 9.46
N GLY A 100 19.33 24.99 8.90
CA GLY A 100 19.28 25.33 7.49
C GLY A 100 17.98 24.92 6.78
N PRO A 101 18.00 24.87 5.43
CA PRO A 101 16.83 24.47 4.63
C PRO A 101 16.58 22.99 4.73
N HIS A 102 15.31 22.60 4.50
CA HIS A 102 14.87 21.20 4.41
C HIS A 102 15.77 20.39 3.49
N SER A 103 16.19 19.20 3.95
CA SER A 103 16.99 18.27 3.15
C SER A 103 16.22 17.82 1.90
N LEU A 104 16.75 18.11 0.73
CA LEU A 104 16.16 17.65 -0.52
C LEU A 104 16.18 16.12 -0.65
N GLU A 105 17.17 15.46 -0.03
CA GLU A 105 17.25 14.01 0.03
C GLU A 105 16.10 13.41 0.86
N THR A 106 15.83 14.00 2.04
CA THR A 106 14.68 13.60 2.87
C THR A 106 13.36 13.77 2.10
N PHE A 107 13.19 14.92 1.42
CA PHE A 107 12.01 15.15 0.60
C PHE A 107 11.85 14.08 -0.48
N ARG A 108 12.90 13.85 -1.28
CA ARG A 108 12.91 12.84 -2.34
C ARG A 108 12.57 11.45 -1.80
N ARG A 109 13.20 11.04 -0.70
CA ARG A 109 12.96 9.74 -0.08
C ARG A 109 11.49 9.54 0.30
N VAL A 110 10.83 10.55 0.86
CA VAL A 110 9.40 10.48 1.20
C VAL A 110 8.55 10.34 -0.06
N ILE A 111 8.84 11.12 -1.10
CA ILE A 111 8.13 11.02 -2.39
C ILE A 111 8.35 9.66 -3.03
N ASP A 112 9.58 9.17 -3.09
CA ASP A 112 9.92 7.91 -3.73
C ASP A 112 9.21 6.72 -3.05
N ILE A 113 9.21 6.67 -1.73
CA ILE A 113 8.55 5.57 -1.03
C ILE A 113 7.03 5.72 -1.09
N ASN A 114 6.49 6.87 -0.65
CA ASN A 114 5.05 7.00 -0.44
C ASN A 114 4.27 7.12 -1.75
N LEU A 115 4.78 7.86 -2.74
CA LEU A 115 4.07 8.16 -3.98
C LEU A 115 4.52 7.25 -5.11
N VAL A 116 5.82 7.25 -5.44
CA VAL A 116 6.34 6.44 -6.55
C VAL A 116 6.19 4.95 -6.23
N GLY A 117 6.50 4.51 -5.01
CA GLY A 117 6.33 3.14 -4.58
C GLY A 117 4.87 2.68 -4.60
N SER A 118 3.92 3.53 -4.14
CA SER A 118 2.50 3.22 -4.26
C SER A 118 2.05 3.06 -5.70
N PHE A 119 2.47 3.97 -6.60
CA PHE A 119 2.18 3.86 -8.03
C PHE A 119 2.81 2.62 -8.65
N ASN A 120 4.04 2.28 -8.27
CA ASN A 120 4.71 1.06 -8.71
C ASN A 120 3.90 -0.20 -8.37
N MET A 121 3.40 -0.30 -7.14
CA MET A 121 2.53 -1.41 -6.74
C MET A 121 1.19 -1.40 -7.50
N ILE A 122 0.57 -0.22 -7.69
CA ILE A 122 -0.69 -0.09 -8.45
C ILE A 122 -0.55 -0.67 -9.86
N ARG A 123 0.45 -0.22 -10.64
CA ARG A 123 0.62 -0.65 -12.03
C ARG A 123 0.89 -2.15 -12.17
N LEU A 124 1.71 -2.72 -11.26
CA LEU A 124 2.07 -4.15 -11.30
C LEU A 124 0.92 -5.04 -10.83
N CYS A 125 0.20 -4.65 -9.78
CA CYS A 125 -0.98 -5.38 -9.33
C CYS A 125 -2.12 -5.27 -10.35
N ALA A 126 -2.34 -4.12 -10.97
CA ALA A 126 -3.35 -3.95 -12.00
C ALA A 126 -3.06 -4.83 -13.22
N GLU A 127 -1.79 -4.97 -13.64
CA GLU A 127 -1.38 -5.90 -14.68
C GLU A 127 -1.75 -7.35 -14.33
N ALA A 128 -1.48 -7.77 -13.09
CA ALA A 128 -1.81 -9.12 -12.62
C ALA A 128 -3.34 -9.34 -12.54
N MET A 129 -4.07 -8.39 -11.95
CA MET A 129 -5.53 -8.42 -11.85
C MET A 129 -6.22 -8.45 -13.24
N GLY A 130 -5.66 -7.74 -14.21
CA GLY A 130 -6.18 -7.70 -15.59
C GLY A 130 -6.22 -9.07 -16.27
N ARG A 131 -5.44 -10.05 -15.79
CA ARG A 131 -5.41 -11.44 -16.29
C ARG A 131 -6.46 -12.33 -15.63
N ASN A 132 -7.12 -11.87 -14.57
CA ASN A 132 -8.19 -12.63 -13.94
C ASN A 132 -9.42 -12.72 -14.85
N GLU A 133 -10.14 -13.84 -14.79
CA GLU A 133 -11.49 -13.88 -15.28
C GLU A 133 -12.38 -12.97 -14.42
N PRO A 134 -13.25 -12.15 -15.03
CA PRO A 134 -14.14 -11.27 -14.28
C PRO A 134 -15.14 -12.09 -13.44
N ASN A 135 -15.52 -11.55 -12.29
CA ASN A 135 -16.62 -12.12 -11.51
C ASN A 135 -17.98 -11.83 -12.18
N ALA A 136 -19.09 -12.27 -11.55
CA ALA A 136 -20.45 -12.07 -12.06
C ALA A 136 -20.83 -10.58 -12.25
N ASP A 137 -20.16 -9.67 -11.54
CA ASP A 137 -20.36 -8.23 -11.63
C ASP A 137 -19.40 -7.54 -12.63
N GLY A 138 -18.60 -8.34 -13.36
CA GLY A 138 -17.59 -7.82 -14.29
C GLY A 138 -16.30 -7.32 -13.64
N GLU A 139 -16.11 -7.53 -12.33
CA GLU A 139 -14.93 -7.07 -11.59
C GLU A 139 -13.78 -8.08 -11.68
N ARG A 140 -12.55 -7.58 -11.88
CA ARG A 140 -11.30 -8.34 -11.83
C ARG A 140 -10.43 -8.00 -10.64
N GLY A 141 -10.66 -6.85 -10.00
CA GLY A 141 -9.84 -6.45 -8.88
C GLY A 141 -10.27 -5.17 -8.19
N VAL A 142 -9.61 -4.89 -7.06
CA VAL A 142 -9.79 -3.65 -6.30
C VAL A 142 -8.45 -3.16 -5.76
N ILE A 143 -8.23 -1.86 -5.83
CA ILE A 143 -7.06 -1.18 -5.28
C ILE A 143 -7.54 -0.18 -4.24
N VAL A 144 -7.01 -0.28 -3.01
CA VAL A 144 -7.26 0.65 -1.92
C VAL A 144 -5.95 1.29 -1.52
N ASN A 145 -5.83 2.60 -1.71
CA ASN A 145 -4.65 3.36 -1.32
C ASN A 145 -4.88 4.05 0.03
N THR A 146 -3.80 4.23 0.78
CA THR A 146 -3.80 4.97 2.04
C THR A 146 -3.13 6.33 1.84
N ALA A 147 -3.94 7.38 1.71
CA ALA A 147 -3.50 8.77 1.81
C ALA A 147 -3.35 9.21 3.28
N SER A 148 -3.77 10.39 3.62
CA SER A 148 -3.82 10.95 4.97
C SER A 148 -4.66 12.23 4.96
N VAL A 149 -5.23 12.62 6.09
CA VAL A 149 -5.74 13.98 6.28
C VAL A 149 -4.68 15.04 6.00
N ALA A 150 -3.38 14.71 6.18
CA ALA A 150 -2.26 15.58 5.84
C ALA A 150 -2.18 15.96 4.34
N ALA A 151 -2.92 15.26 3.47
CA ALA A 151 -3.06 15.67 2.07
C ALA A 151 -3.83 17.01 1.93
N TYR A 152 -4.64 17.35 2.92
CA TYR A 152 -5.51 18.53 2.96
C TYR A 152 -5.13 19.50 4.08
N GLU A 153 -4.74 18.97 5.24
CA GLU A 153 -4.48 19.70 6.48
C GLU A 153 -3.12 19.31 7.06
N GLY A 154 -2.06 19.40 6.23
CA GLY A 154 -0.69 19.08 6.65
C GLY A 154 -0.20 20.00 7.75
N GLN A 155 0.49 19.43 8.73
CA GLN A 155 1.07 20.17 9.85
C GLN A 155 2.44 20.77 9.52
N LEU A 156 2.94 21.64 10.39
CA LEU A 156 4.30 22.17 10.29
C LEU A 156 5.33 21.04 10.18
N GLY A 157 6.23 21.16 9.21
CA GLY A 157 7.25 20.15 8.95
C GLY A 157 6.80 18.99 8.07
N GLN A 158 5.56 18.93 7.64
CA GLN A 158 5.04 17.80 6.84
C GLN A 158 5.00 18.06 5.33
N ALA A 159 5.77 19.01 4.80
CA ALA A 159 5.70 19.35 3.38
C ALA A 159 5.90 18.14 2.45
N ALA A 160 6.93 17.32 2.67
CA ALA A 160 7.19 16.12 1.88
C ALA A 160 6.08 15.08 2.04
N TYR A 161 5.65 14.82 3.28
CA TYR A 161 4.59 13.87 3.57
C TYR A 161 3.25 14.30 2.97
N ALA A 162 2.84 15.55 3.18
CA ALA A 162 1.62 16.12 2.61
C ALA A 162 1.63 16.08 1.07
N ALA A 163 2.75 16.44 0.44
CA ALA A 163 2.91 16.34 -1.00
C ALA A 163 2.74 14.89 -1.51
N SER A 164 3.36 13.91 -0.83
CA SER A 164 3.23 12.51 -1.18
C SER A 164 1.79 12.00 -1.07
N LYS A 165 1.10 12.34 0.02
CA LYS A 165 -0.29 11.93 0.27
C LYS A 165 -1.30 12.69 -0.60
N GLY A 166 -1.03 13.95 -0.91
CA GLY A 166 -1.76 14.73 -1.92
C GLY A 166 -1.63 14.14 -3.31
N GLY A 167 -0.43 13.67 -3.68
CA GLY A 167 -0.18 12.96 -4.93
C GLY A 167 -0.99 11.67 -5.04
N ILE A 168 -1.10 10.87 -3.96
CA ILE A 168 -1.95 9.67 -3.92
C ILE A 168 -3.42 10.03 -4.16
N VAL A 169 -3.92 11.08 -3.52
CA VAL A 169 -5.30 11.56 -3.75
C VAL A 169 -5.49 11.96 -5.21
N ALA A 170 -4.58 12.77 -5.75
CA ALA A 170 -4.68 13.30 -7.11
C ALA A 170 -4.64 12.19 -8.19
N MET A 171 -3.81 11.16 -8.02
CA MET A 171 -3.72 10.06 -8.99
C MET A 171 -4.88 9.06 -8.90
N THR A 172 -5.68 9.07 -7.86
CA THR A 172 -6.77 8.10 -7.65
C THR A 172 -7.79 8.14 -8.78
N LEU A 173 -8.31 9.30 -9.12
CA LEU A 173 -9.37 9.44 -10.12
C LEU A 173 -8.90 9.11 -11.55
N PRO A 174 -7.76 9.60 -12.07
CA PRO A 174 -7.29 9.22 -13.39
C PRO A 174 -7.03 7.72 -13.50
N ILE A 175 -6.42 7.09 -12.49
CA ILE A 175 -6.18 5.63 -12.48
C ILE A 175 -7.51 4.86 -12.43
N ALA A 176 -8.48 5.30 -11.61
CA ALA A 176 -9.80 4.67 -11.54
C ALA A 176 -10.53 4.71 -12.90
N ARG A 177 -10.45 5.84 -13.61
CA ARG A 177 -11.03 5.99 -14.97
C ARG A 177 -10.36 5.09 -16.00
N GLU A 178 -9.04 4.99 -15.94
CA GLU A 178 -8.24 4.15 -16.83
C GLU A 178 -8.56 2.67 -16.62
N LEU A 179 -8.54 2.21 -15.35
CA LEU A 179 -8.72 0.80 -15.00
C LEU A 179 -10.18 0.33 -14.99
N ALA A 180 -11.15 1.24 -15.07
CA ALA A 180 -12.58 0.90 -15.14
C ALA A 180 -12.90 -0.06 -16.28
N ARG A 181 -12.28 0.14 -17.46
CA ARG A 181 -12.44 -0.75 -18.62
C ARG A 181 -11.94 -2.18 -18.37
N SER A 182 -11.01 -2.33 -17.44
CA SER A 182 -10.46 -3.63 -17.03
C SER A 182 -11.22 -4.27 -15.85
N GLY A 183 -12.32 -3.65 -15.39
CA GLY A 183 -13.08 -4.14 -14.24
C GLY A 183 -12.31 -4.03 -12.92
N ILE A 184 -11.38 -3.08 -12.80
CA ILE A 184 -10.59 -2.86 -11.57
C ILE A 184 -11.03 -1.53 -10.95
N ARG A 185 -11.50 -1.59 -9.70
CA ARG A 185 -11.86 -0.40 -8.91
C ARG A 185 -10.65 0.17 -8.19
N VAL A 186 -10.57 1.49 -8.12
CA VAL A 186 -9.50 2.18 -7.38
C VAL A 186 -10.13 3.20 -6.45
N MET A 187 -9.73 3.17 -5.20
CA MET A 187 -10.17 4.11 -4.17
C MET A 187 -9.03 4.48 -3.24
N THR A 188 -9.20 5.56 -2.54
CA THR A 188 -8.25 6.06 -1.55
C THR A 188 -8.97 6.43 -0.27
N ILE A 189 -8.43 5.98 0.85
CA ILE A 189 -8.83 6.43 2.18
C ILE A 189 -7.82 7.47 2.67
N ALA A 190 -8.29 8.46 3.42
CA ALA A 190 -7.47 9.49 4.05
C ALA A 190 -7.62 9.43 5.57
N PRO A 191 -6.92 8.53 6.26
CA PRO A 191 -7.03 8.38 7.69
C PRO A 191 -6.59 9.64 8.44
N GLY A 192 -7.24 9.89 9.58
CA GLY A 192 -6.76 10.80 10.60
C GLY A 192 -5.63 10.18 11.43
N ILE A 193 -5.55 10.57 12.71
CA ILE A 193 -4.56 10.05 13.64
C ILE A 193 -5.00 8.65 14.08
N MET A 194 -4.13 7.67 13.83
CA MET A 194 -4.30 6.28 14.26
C MET A 194 -3.10 5.86 15.11
N GLU A 195 -3.36 5.19 16.22
CA GLU A 195 -2.30 4.66 17.08
C GLU A 195 -1.57 3.53 16.36
N THR A 196 -0.41 3.84 15.84
CA THR A 196 0.44 2.94 15.07
C THR A 196 1.91 3.14 15.45
N PRO A 197 2.81 2.18 15.15
CA PRO A 197 4.24 2.39 15.38
C PRO A 197 4.79 3.64 14.68
N MET A 198 4.23 4.03 13.54
CA MET A 198 4.61 5.25 12.83
C MET A 198 4.33 6.51 13.67
N LEU A 199 3.19 6.57 14.36
CA LEU A 199 2.85 7.69 15.23
C LEU A 199 3.71 7.72 16.49
N LEU A 200 3.97 6.54 17.08
CA LEU A 200 4.76 6.43 18.31
C LEU A 200 6.26 6.72 18.09
N GLY A 201 6.73 6.66 16.86
CA GLY A 201 8.11 6.97 16.47
C GLY A 201 8.35 8.42 16.03
N MET A 202 7.33 9.27 16.11
CA MET A 202 7.41 10.71 15.81
C MET A 202 7.67 11.54 17.07
#